data_6d1a180459121958a92e6661240d0fbf
#
_entry.id   6d1a180459121958a92e6661240d0fbf
#
_cell.length_a   1.000
_cell.length_b   1.000
_cell.length_c   1.000
_cell.angle_alpha   90.00
_cell.angle_beta   90.00
_cell.angle_gamma   90.00
#
_symmetry.space_group_name_H-M   'P 1'
#
loop_
_entity.id
_entity.type
_entity.pdbx_description
1 polymer ?
#
loop_
_entity_poly.entity_id
_entity_poly.type
_entity_poly.pdbx_seq_one_letter_code
_entity_poly.pdbx_strand_id
1 'polypeptide(L)'
;RSAAARGDAGVLRVVVPALPRISNHTDFDPLRAHPQVEFTYWKSGPVPDADLLILPGSKSVQRDLAWLRDAGWDTLIRRHLRYGGKVIGICGGMQMLGRSLDDPLGLEGAPGSVPGLGLLDFDTTLQPDKTLKNVTGRLALPGGAAVHG
;
A
#
# COMPACT_ATOMS: atom_id res chain seq x y z
N ARG A 1 -6.31 3.97 16.26
CA ARG A 1 -6.29 5.34 16.14
C ARG A 1 -7.63 5.95 16.08
N SER A 2 -7.95 6.58 17.02
CA SER A 2 -9.31 7.06 17.12
C SER A 2 -9.46 8.42 16.48
N ALA A 3 -10.68 8.75 16.19
CA ALA A 3 -11.01 10.05 15.70
C ALA A 3 -10.65 11.13 16.72
N ALA A 4 -10.60 10.77 17.98
CA ALA A 4 -10.26 11.74 18.99
C ALA A 4 -8.85 12.28 18.83
N ALA A 5 -7.98 11.50 18.23
CA ALA A 5 -6.62 11.97 18.02
C ALA A 5 -6.55 13.08 16.99
N ARG A 6 -7.63 13.31 16.29
CA ARG A 6 -7.71 14.38 15.33
C ARG A 6 -8.51 15.53 15.86
N GLY A 7 -8.25 15.84 17.08
CA GLY A 7 -8.97 16.94 17.68
C GLY A 7 -8.79 18.25 16.97
N ASP A 8 -7.85 18.33 16.11
CA ASP A 8 -7.66 19.55 15.43
C ASP A 8 -8.41 19.60 14.19
N ALA A 9 -9.62 19.63 14.33
CA ALA A 9 -10.52 20.14 13.37
C ALA A 9 -10.25 19.73 11.94
N GLY A 10 -10.29 18.47 11.70
CA GLY A 10 -10.31 18.02 10.34
C GLY A 10 -8.97 17.83 9.68
N VAL A 11 -7.90 17.90 10.40
CA VAL A 11 -6.59 17.56 9.82
C VAL A 11 -6.51 16.06 9.65
N LEU A 12 -6.22 15.65 8.42
CA LEU A 12 -6.02 14.24 8.08
C LEU A 12 -4.53 13.94 8.03
N ARG A 13 -4.11 12.98 8.80
CA ARG A 13 -2.70 12.58 8.83
C ARG A 13 -2.50 11.39 7.91
N VAL A 14 -1.67 11.57 6.89
CA VAL A 14 -1.41 10.59 5.86
C VAL A 14 0.06 10.21 5.92
N VAL A 15 0.34 8.92 5.96
CA VAL A 15 1.72 8.42 5.92
C VAL A 15 1.86 7.49 4.74
N VAL A 16 2.91 7.70 3.96
CA VAL A 16 3.24 6.91 2.79
C VAL A 16 4.66 6.40 2.96
N PRO A 17 4.91 5.10 2.91
CA PRO A 17 6.28 4.61 2.94
C PRO A 17 6.99 4.99 1.65
N ALA A 18 8.20 5.54 1.79
CA ALA A 18 9.00 5.93 0.63
C ALA A 18 9.71 4.69 0.11
N LEU A 19 9.01 3.89 -0.67
CA LEU A 19 9.54 2.63 -1.19
C LEU A 19 10.81 2.89 -2.00
N PRO A 20 11.82 2.02 -1.88
CA PRO A 20 13.05 2.23 -2.65
C PRO A 20 12.83 2.30 -4.16
N ARG A 21 11.81 1.62 -4.66
CA ARG A 21 11.49 1.60 -6.07
C ARG A 21 10.14 2.21 -6.35
N ILE A 22 9.80 3.24 -5.58
CA ILE A 22 8.52 3.92 -5.73
C ILE A 22 8.36 4.47 -7.15
N SER A 23 7.14 4.36 -7.66
CA SER A 23 6.79 4.93 -8.95
C SER A 23 5.76 6.03 -8.74
N ASN A 24 5.80 7.02 -9.62
CA ASN A 24 4.79 8.08 -9.65
C ASN A 24 4.61 8.78 -8.31
N HIS A 25 5.73 9.07 -7.64
CA HIS A 25 5.65 9.71 -6.34
C HIS A 25 5.00 11.10 -6.40
N THR A 26 5.00 11.72 -7.56
CA THR A 26 4.35 13.01 -7.73
C THR A 26 2.83 12.91 -7.67
N ASP A 27 2.28 11.71 -7.74
CA ASP A 27 0.84 11.54 -7.62
C ASP A 27 0.31 12.04 -6.27
N PHE A 28 1.19 12.19 -5.28
CA PHE A 28 0.79 12.66 -3.97
C PHE A 28 0.91 14.17 -3.79
N ASP A 29 1.38 14.88 -4.80
CA ASP A 29 1.55 16.32 -4.68
C ASP A 29 0.28 17.06 -4.28
N PRO A 30 -0.90 16.72 -4.82
CA PRO A 30 -2.12 17.40 -4.36
C PRO A 30 -2.40 17.20 -2.89
N LEU A 31 -2.13 16.01 -2.36
CA LEU A 31 -2.31 15.76 -0.93
C LEU A 31 -1.31 16.54 -0.09
N ARG A 32 -0.07 16.59 -0.56
CA ARG A 32 0.97 17.30 0.18
C ARG A 32 0.71 18.80 0.25
N ALA A 33 0.05 19.32 -0.77
CA ALA A 33 -0.25 20.74 -0.83
C ALA A 33 -1.55 21.12 -0.13
N HIS A 34 -2.35 20.13 0.25
CA HIS A 34 -3.66 20.41 0.84
C HIS A 34 -3.49 20.88 2.27
N PRO A 35 -4.12 22.02 2.65
CA PRO A 35 -3.90 22.60 3.96
C PRO A 35 -4.44 21.77 5.12
N GLN A 36 -5.37 20.88 4.85
CA GLN A 36 -5.95 20.03 5.89
C GLN A 36 -5.35 18.63 5.90
N VAL A 37 -4.25 18.42 5.21
CA VAL A 37 -3.57 17.14 5.17
C VAL A 37 -2.15 17.31 5.71
N GLU A 38 -1.85 16.50 6.71
CA GLU A 38 -0.49 16.41 7.22
C GLU A 38 0.13 15.18 6.58
N PHE A 39 1.00 15.38 5.59
CA PHE A 39 1.54 14.32 4.76
C PHE A 39 2.97 14.00 5.15
N THR A 40 3.25 12.72 5.32
CA THR A 40 4.61 12.26 5.66
C THR A 40 5.03 11.16 4.73
N TYR A 41 6.17 11.33 4.06
CA TYR A 41 6.87 10.21 3.43
C TYR A 41 7.76 9.59 4.49
N TRP A 42 7.45 8.36 4.87
CA TRP A 42 8.22 7.67 5.89
C TRP A 42 9.42 6.97 5.26
N LYS A 43 10.59 7.20 5.81
CA LYS A 43 11.81 6.58 5.30
C LYS A 43 12.41 5.62 6.31
N SER A 44 12.41 5.98 7.57
CA SER A 44 12.99 5.15 8.61
C SER A 44 12.54 5.68 9.97
N GLY A 45 12.84 4.89 10.99
CA GLY A 45 12.52 5.30 12.34
C GLY A 45 11.08 5.00 12.71
N PRO A 46 10.61 5.54 13.82
CA PRO A 46 9.24 5.31 14.24
C PRO A 46 8.26 5.86 13.21
N VAL A 47 7.20 5.10 12.95
CA VAL A 47 6.16 5.56 12.04
C VAL A 47 5.23 6.47 12.82
N PRO A 48 5.01 7.70 12.34
CA PRO A 48 4.11 8.61 13.06
C PRO A 48 2.67 8.11 13.02
N ASP A 49 1.88 8.60 13.96
CA ASP A 49 0.46 8.31 13.95
C ASP A 49 -0.17 8.79 12.66
N ALA A 50 -1.09 8.00 12.17
CA ALA A 50 -1.76 8.32 10.91
C ALA A 50 -3.22 7.94 10.98
N ASP A 51 -4.01 8.63 10.19
CA ASP A 51 -5.40 8.25 9.95
C ASP A 51 -5.49 7.39 8.71
N LEU A 52 -4.61 7.62 7.76
CA LEU A 52 -4.59 6.92 6.49
C LEU A 52 -3.16 6.52 6.15
N LEU A 53 -2.98 5.25 5.83
CA LEU A 53 -1.73 4.75 5.27
C LEU A 53 -1.95 4.50 3.77
N ILE A 54 -1.04 4.96 2.95
CA ILE A 54 -1.12 4.74 1.51
C ILE A 54 0.11 3.97 1.08
N LEU A 55 -0.12 2.81 0.46
CA LEU A 55 0.95 2.05 -0.17
C LEU A 55 1.04 2.51 -1.62
N PRO A 56 2.15 3.13 -2.00
CA PRO A 56 2.27 3.71 -3.34
C PRO A 56 2.60 2.67 -4.38
N GLY A 57 2.62 3.10 -5.62
CA GLY A 57 3.08 2.25 -6.71
C GLY A 57 4.56 1.92 -6.58
N SER A 58 4.95 0.82 -7.20
CA SER A 58 6.30 0.32 -7.12
C SER A 58 6.73 -0.26 -8.46
N LYS A 59 7.98 -0.04 -8.81
CA LYS A 59 8.57 -0.61 -10.01
C LYS A 59 9.04 -2.04 -9.79
N SER A 60 9.07 -2.49 -8.55
CA SER A 60 9.39 -3.87 -8.21
C SER A 60 8.62 -4.22 -6.96
N VAL A 61 7.41 -4.72 -7.15
CA VAL A 61 6.46 -4.87 -6.05
C VAL A 61 6.94 -5.88 -5.03
N GLN A 62 7.49 -7.01 -5.49
CA GLN A 62 7.96 -8.04 -4.56
C GLN A 62 9.11 -7.54 -3.70
N ARG A 63 10.05 -6.80 -4.27
CA ARG A 63 11.18 -6.29 -3.52
C ARG A 63 10.76 -5.22 -2.53
N ASP A 64 9.87 -4.35 -2.96
CA ASP A 64 9.42 -3.29 -2.06
C ASP A 64 8.55 -3.85 -0.95
N LEU A 65 7.78 -4.90 -1.23
CA LEU A 65 7.05 -5.57 -0.17
C LEU A 65 7.99 -6.21 0.85
N ALA A 66 9.08 -6.82 0.38
CA ALA A 66 10.07 -7.37 1.30
C ALA A 66 10.70 -6.28 2.16
N TRP A 67 10.96 -5.12 1.56
CA TRP A 67 11.50 -3.99 2.29
C TRP A 67 10.52 -3.51 3.37
N LEU A 68 9.24 -3.47 3.04
CA LEU A 68 8.22 -3.10 4.03
C LEU A 68 8.15 -4.11 5.16
N ARG A 69 8.22 -5.40 4.84
CA ARG A 69 8.20 -6.43 5.87
C ARG A 69 9.41 -6.33 6.80
N ASP A 70 10.57 -6.09 6.22
CA ASP A 70 11.78 -5.90 7.02
C ASP A 70 11.67 -4.69 7.94
N ALA A 71 10.95 -3.69 7.53
CA ALA A 71 10.73 -2.49 8.31
C ALA A 71 9.61 -2.62 9.34
N GLY A 72 8.94 -3.77 9.38
CA GLY A 72 7.87 -4.00 10.36
C GLY A 72 6.50 -3.51 9.93
N TRP A 73 6.36 -3.13 8.69
CA TRP A 73 5.10 -2.57 8.22
C TRP A 73 3.96 -3.57 8.15
N ASP A 74 4.27 -4.86 7.99
CA ASP A 74 3.23 -5.88 8.00
C ASP A 74 2.44 -5.81 9.32
N THR A 75 3.17 -5.85 10.43
CA THR A 75 2.54 -5.75 11.74
C THR A 75 1.89 -4.38 11.95
N LEU A 76 2.55 -3.34 11.50
CA LEU A 76 2.03 -1.99 11.65
C LEU A 76 0.69 -1.81 10.94
N ILE A 77 0.59 -2.31 9.71
CA ILE A 77 -0.64 -2.19 8.93
C ILE A 77 -1.77 -2.95 9.62
N ARG A 78 -1.50 -4.16 10.09
CA ARG A 78 -2.54 -4.96 10.75
C ARG A 78 -3.03 -4.29 12.00
N ARG A 79 -2.11 -3.73 12.78
CA ARG A 79 -2.51 -3.04 14.00
C ARG A 79 -3.29 -1.75 13.68
N HIS A 80 -2.85 -1.04 12.65
CA HIS A 80 -3.53 0.17 12.21
C HIS A 80 -4.99 -0.12 11.84
N LEU A 81 -5.20 -1.19 11.10
CA LEU A 81 -6.55 -1.59 10.70
C LEU A 81 -7.38 -2.02 11.90
N ARG A 82 -6.75 -2.71 12.86
CA ARG A 82 -7.46 -3.17 14.06
C ARG A 82 -8.02 -2.00 14.86
N TYR A 83 -7.34 -0.89 14.85
CA TYR A 83 -7.77 0.29 15.59
C TYR A 83 -8.58 1.27 14.76
N GLY A 84 -9.09 0.81 13.64
CA GLY A 84 -10.01 1.62 12.85
C GLY A 84 -9.35 2.52 11.82
N GLY A 85 -8.05 2.41 11.63
CA GLY A 85 -7.37 3.16 10.61
C GLY A 85 -7.68 2.63 9.21
N LYS A 86 -7.32 3.40 8.21
CA LYS A 86 -7.59 3.05 6.82
C LYS A 86 -6.30 2.87 6.05
N VAL A 87 -6.34 1.96 5.07
CA VAL A 87 -5.20 1.70 4.21
C VAL A 87 -5.67 1.71 2.76
N ILE A 88 -4.94 2.41 1.93
CA ILE A 88 -5.19 2.45 0.49
C ILE A 88 -3.94 1.95 -0.22
N GLY A 89 -4.13 1.10 -1.22
CA GLY A 89 -3.04 0.70 -2.10
C GLY A 89 -3.26 1.27 -3.49
N ILE A 90 -2.21 1.75 -4.10
CA ILE A 90 -2.24 2.31 -5.44
C ILE A 90 -1.36 1.47 -6.34
N CYS A 91 -1.90 0.98 -7.45
CA CYS A 91 -1.15 0.15 -8.40
C CYS A 91 -0.41 -0.98 -7.70
N GLY A 92 0.91 -0.96 -7.69
CA GLY A 92 1.71 -1.96 -7.00
C GLY A 92 1.40 -2.06 -5.51
N GLY A 93 1.07 -0.93 -4.89
CA GLY A 93 0.67 -0.95 -3.49
C GLY A 93 -0.61 -1.73 -3.27
N MET A 94 -1.57 -1.63 -4.19
CA MET A 94 -2.77 -2.43 -4.11
C MET A 94 -2.44 -3.91 -4.27
N GLN A 95 -1.53 -4.24 -5.17
CA GLN A 95 -1.11 -5.62 -5.38
C GLN A 95 -0.54 -6.22 -4.09
N MET A 96 0.19 -5.43 -3.32
CA MET A 96 0.75 -5.90 -2.06
C MET A 96 -0.31 -6.30 -1.06
N LEU A 97 -1.50 -5.73 -1.16
CA LEU A 97 -2.59 -6.04 -0.23
C LEU A 97 -3.26 -7.38 -0.51
N GLY A 98 -3.04 -7.94 -1.68
CA GLY A 98 -3.65 -9.22 -2.06
C GLY A 98 -2.99 -10.40 -1.40
N ARG A 99 -3.36 -11.60 -1.84
CA ARG A 99 -2.87 -12.84 -1.24
C ARG A 99 -1.50 -13.22 -1.76
N SER A 100 -1.24 -13.02 -3.04
CA SER A 100 0.04 -13.42 -3.62
C SER A 100 0.44 -12.51 -4.76
N LEU A 101 1.74 -12.47 -5.00
CA LEU A 101 2.34 -11.72 -6.09
C LEU A 101 3.19 -12.71 -6.88
N ASP A 102 2.74 -13.04 -8.08
CA ASP A 102 3.43 -13.98 -8.95
C ASP A 102 4.17 -13.24 -10.04
N ASP A 103 5.44 -13.49 -10.15
CA ASP A 103 6.27 -12.97 -11.23
C ASP A 103 7.01 -14.14 -11.87
N PRO A 104 6.29 -15.01 -12.61
CA PRO A 104 6.89 -16.25 -13.09
C PRO A 104 7.99 -16.02 -14.11
N LEU A 105 8.00 -14.91 -14.78
CA LEU A 105 9.00 -14.61 -15.79
C LEU A 105 10.11 -13.68 -15.30
N GLY A 106 10.04 -13.26 -14.05
CA GLY A 106 11.05 -12.36 -13.51
C GLY A 106 11.03 -10.99 -14.13
N LEU A 107 9.86 -10.47 -14.42
CA LEU A 107 9.73 -9.18 -15.10
C LEU A 107 10.19 -8.02 -14.24
N GLU A 108 10.05 -8.12 -12.92
CA GLU A 108 10.45 -7.07 -12.00
C GLU A 108 11.58 -7.49 -11.08
N GLY A 109 12.06 -8.69 -11.20
CA GLY A 109 13.13 -9.19 -10.36
C GLY A 109 13.35 -10.66 -10.62
N ALA A 110 13.71 -11.42 -9.59
CA ALA A 110 13.87 -12.86 -9.73
C ALA A 110 12.52 -13.51 -9.96
N PRO A 111 12.43 -14.53 -10.81
CA PRO A 111 11.17 -15.24 -11.01
C PRO A 111 10.69 -15.87 -9.72
N GLY A 112 9.39 -15.91 -9.55
CA GLY A 112 8.83 -16.59 -8.41
C GLY A 112 7.60 -15.90 -7.87
N SER A 113 7.07 -16.48 -6.81
CA SER A 113 5.86 -16.00 -6.17
C SER A 113 6.17 -15.66 -4.72
N VAL A 114 5.58 -14.57 -4.24
CA VAL A 114 5.68 -14.22 -2.82
C VAL A 114 4.29 -13.98 -2.27
N PRO A 115 4.07 -14.25 -0.98
CA PRO A 115 2.78 -13.92 -0.38
C PRO A 115 2.62 -12.41 -0.25
N GLY A 116 1.43 -11.94 -0.54
CA GLY A 116 1.06 -10.56 -0.25
C GLY A 116 0.68 -10.40 1.21
N LEU A 117 0.15 -9.24 1.55
CA LEU A 117 -0.26 -8.98 2.92
C LEU A 117 -1.53 -9.72 3.29
N GLY A 118 -2.27 -10.22 2.29
CA GLY A 118 -3.45 -11.06 2.55
C GLY A 118 -4.65 -10.31 3.06
N LEU A 119 -4.71 -9.02 2.85
CA LEU A 119 -5.83 -8.22 3.34
C LEU A 119 -6.96 -8.15 2.35
N LEU A 120 -6.70 -8.40 1.08
CA LEU A 120 -7.70 -8.45 0.03
C LEU A 120 -7.64 -9.81 -0.64
N ASP A 121 -8.80 -10.28 -1.10
CA ASP A 121 -8.93 -11.63 -1.61
C ASP A 121 -8.72 -11.67 -3.12
N PHE A 122 -7.48 -11.43 -3.52
CA PHE A 122 -7.09 -11.59 -4.92
C PHE A 122 -5.61 -11.92 -5.02
N ASP A 123 -5.25 -12.44 -6.19
CA ASP A 123 -3.86 -12.74 -6.53
C ASP A 123 -3.46 -11.88 -7.71
N THR A 124 -2.18 -11.56 -7.79
CA THR A 124 -1.63 -10.81 -8.91
C THR A 124 -0.58 -11.64 -9.61
N THR A 125 -0.68 -11.72 -10.94
CA THR A 125 0.32 -12.37 -11.77
C THR A 125 0.81 -11.37 -12.81
N LEU A 126 2.11 -11.13 -12.84
CA LEU A 126 2.70 -10.25 -13.83
C LEU A 126 2.82 -10.96 -15.16
N GLN A 127 2.54 -10.25 -16.24
CA GLN A 127 2.58 -10.79 -17.57
C GLN A 127 3.50 -9.95 -18.45
N PRO A 128 4.10 -10.57 -19.47
CA PRO A 128 4.99 -9.81 -20.35
C PRO A 128 4.27 -8.75 -21.16
N ASP A 129 2.96 -8.90 -21.30
CA ASP A 129 2.15 -7.88 -21.94
C ASP A 129 2.18 -6.65 -21.05
N LYS A 130 2.76 -5.61 -21.54
CA LYS A 130 3.03 -4.43 -20.77
C LYS A 130 1.82 -3.66 -20.33
N THR A 131 0.68 -3.96 -20.85
CA THR A 131 -0.47 -3.11 -20.61
C THR A 131 -1.20 -3.43 -19.34
N LEU A 132 -1.21 -4.70 -18.94
CA LEU A 132 -2.05 -5.10 -17.83
C LEU A 132 -1.37 -6.09 -16.92
N LYS A 133 -1.77 -6.02 -15.67
CA LYS A 133 -1.51 -7.04 -14.69
C LYS A 133 -2.82 -7.71 -14.39
N ASN A 134 -2.83 -9.03 -14.43
CA ASN A 134 -4.04 -9.76 -14.10
C ASN A 134 -4.28 -9.75 -12.62
N VAL A 135 -5.44 -9.27 -12.25
CA VAL A 135 -5.89 -9.31 -10.87
C VAL A 135 -7.16 -10.14 -10.85
N THR A 136 -7.11 -11.28 -10.17
CA THR A 136 -8.24 -12.20 -10.13
C THR A 136 -8.71 -12.39 -8.71
N GLY A 137 -9.92 -12.91 -8.59
CA GLY A 137 -10.54 -13.07 -7.30
C GLY A 137 -11.49 -11.94 -7.00
N ARG A 138 -11.85 -11.82 -5.76
CA ARG A 138 -12.76 -10.76 -5.35
C ARG A 138 -12.32 -10.21 -4.02
N LEU A 139 -12.81 -9.03 -3.72
CA LEU A 139 -12.48 -8.39 -2.47
C LEU A 139 -13.15 -9.11 -1.32
N ALA A 140 -12.41 -9.27 -0.23
CA ALA A 140 -12.92 -9.85 0.98
C ALA A 140 -13.32 -8.81 2.02
N LEU A 141 -13.33 -7.57 1.63
CA LEU A 141 -13.63 -6.49 2.56
C LEU A 141 -15.13 -6.40 2.82
N PRO A 142 -15.51 -6.09 4.05
CA PRO A 142 -16.91 -5.78 4.32
C PRO A 142 -17.34 -4.60 3.45
N GLY A 143 -18.56 -4.67 2.95
CA GLY A 143 -19.05 -3.63 2.09
C GLY A 143 -18.73 -3.82 0.62
N GLY A 144 -17.83 -4.73 0.31
CA GLY A 144 -17.54 -5.08 -1.08
C GLY A 144 -17.17 -3.92 -1.95
N ALA A 145 -16.41 -2.98 -1.43
CA ALA A 145 -16.03 -1.81 -2.20
C ALA A 145 -15.25 -2.21 -3.45
N ALA A 146 -15.53 -1.56 -4.55
CA ALA A 146 -14.79 -1.80 -5.76
C ALA A 146 -13.37 -1.27 -5.63
N VAL A 147 -12.43 -2.00 -6.22
CA VAL A 147 -11.04 -1.61 -6.20
C VAL A 147 -10.52 -1.55 -7.62
N HIS A 148 -9.87 -0.46 -7.94
CA HIS A 148 -9.27 -0.25 -9.25
C HIS A 148 -7.79 0.02 -9.08
N GLY A 149 -7.01 -0.73 -9.82
CA GLY A 149 -5.57 -0.57 -9.76
C GLY A 149 -5.04 0.62 -10.47
#